data_66a4ded8a680f3bdf652e36dc64b5093
#
_entry.id   66a4ded8a680f3bdf652e36dc64b5093
#
_cell.length_a   1.000
_cell.length_b   1.000
_cell.length_c   1.000
_cell.angle_alpha   90.00
_cell.angle_beta   90.00
_cell.angle_gamma   90.00
#
_symmetry.space_group_name_H-M   'P 1'
#
loop_
_entity.id
_entity.type
_entity.pdbx_description
1 polymer ?
#
loop_
_entity_poly.entity_id
_entity_poly.type
_entity_poly.pdbx_seq_one_letter_code
_entity_poly.pdbx_strand_id
1 'polypeptide(L)'
;LRLLKDINPFLSVIFLMLLVAIAFLLMTFYKFLWVFFLGNLILGITNAGVRIVRTTYLFNNVPNNLIGRVTSVFSSLNIVMRMFLISLFSLSFFNFSDNIRWAYFIGTILMLLSSIVLYITYLKKVKN
;
A
#
# COMPACT_ATOMS: atom_id res chain seq x y z
N LEU A 1 9.78 -6.78 16.48
CA LEU A 1 10.61 -5.93 15.61
C LEU A 1 11.96 -6.55 15.23
N ARG A 2 12.51 -7.49 16.02
CA ARG A 2 13.75 -8.21 15.66
C ARG A 2 13.55 -9.18 14.48
N LEU A 3 12.37 -9.72 14.26
CA LEU A 3 12.05 -10.69 13.19
C LEU A 3 12.09 -10.08 11.77
N LEU A 4 12.06 -8.76 11.62
CA LEU A 4 12.09 -8.08 10.34
C LEU A 4 13.50 -7.62 9.92
N LYS A 5 14.50 -7.80 10.78
CA LYS A 5 15.85 -7.30 10.53
C LYS A 5 16.61 -8.11 9.48
N ASP A 6 16.24 -9.39 9.33
CA ASP A 6 16.91 -10.34 8.41
C ASP A 6 16.14 -10.56 7.10
N ILE A 7 14.96 -9.94 6.94
CA ILE A 7 14.15 -10.07 5.74
C ILE A 7 14.42 -8.87 4.82
N ASN A 8 14.68 -9.14 3.55
CA ASN A 8 14.83 -8.10 2.53
C ASN A 8 13.66 -7.11 2.58
N PRO A 9 13.90 -5.79 2.71
CA PRO A 9 12.84 -4.80 2.86
C PRO A 9 11.85 -4.82 1.70
N PHE A 10 12.30 -5.18 0.49
CA PHE A 10 11.43 -5.33 -0.68
C PHE A 10 10.42 -6.48 -0.51
N LEU A 11 10.88 -7.64 -0.05
CA LEU A 11 10.00 -8.80 0.18
C LEU A 11 8.98 -8.53 1.28
N SER A 12 9.38 -7.84 2.36
CA SER A 12 8.48 -7.45 3.43
C SER A 12 7.36 -6.54 2.93
N VAL A 13 7.69 -5.54 2.10
CA VAL A 13 6.69 -4.63 1.52
C VAL A 13 5.76 -5.38 0.56
N ILE A 14 6.29 -6.27 -0.30
CA ILE A 14 5.48 -7.07 -1.22
C ILE A 14 4.49 -7.94 -0.44
N PHE A 15 4.95 -8.62 0.62
CA PHE A 15 4.08 -9.44 1.47
C PHE A 15 2.96 -8.62 2.10
N LEU A 16 3.28 -7.44 2.65
CA LEU A 16 2.30 -6.54 3.23
C LEU A 16 1.30 -6.04 2.18
N MET A 17 1.75 -5.72 0.95
CA MET A 17 0.87 -5.30 -0.14
C MET A 17 -0.09 -6.41 -0.58
N LEU A 18 0.38 -7.65 -0.65
CA LEU A 18 -0.47 -8.81 -0.97
C LEU A 18 -1.54 -9.03 0.12
N LEU A 19 -1.19 -8.83 1.39
CA LEU A 19 -2.12 -8.94 2.50
C LEU A 19 -3.23 -7.87 2.40
N VAL A 20 -2.90 -6.65 2.00
CA VAL A 20 -3.88 -5.58 1.70
C VAL A 20 -4.76 -5.94 0.51
N ALA A 21 -4.18 -6.49 -0.56
CA ALA A 21 -4.94 -6.91 -1.73
C ALA A 21 -5.98 -7.99 -1.37
N ILE A 22 -5.60 -8.95 -0.54
CA ILE A 22 -6.52 -9.99 -0.03
C ILE A 22 -7.62 -9.35 0.82
N ALA A 23 -7.30 -8.41 1.71
CA ALA A 23 -8.29 -7.72 2.53
C ALA A 23 -9.32 -6.95 1.67
N PHE A 24 -8.88 -6.22 0.65
CA PHE A 24 -9.76 -5.55 -0.28
C PHE A 24 -10.62 -6.52 -1.08
N LEU A 25 -10.05 -7.64 -1.51
CA LEU A 25 -10.78 -8.67 -2.24
C LEU A 25 -11.88 -9.29 -1.37
N LEU A 26 -11.60 -9.58 -0.11
CA LEU A 26 -12.60 -10.08 0.84
C LEU A 26 -13.72 -9.05 1.05
N MET A 27 -13.40 -7.76 1.19
CA MET A 27 -14.39 -6.70 1.32
C MET A 27 -15.26 -6.53 0.06
N THR A 28 -14.72 -6.87 -1.12
CA THR A 28 -15.49 -6.82 -2.38
C THR A 28 -16.57 -7.90 -2.42
N PHE A 29 -16.25 -9.11 -1.99
CA PHE A 29 -17.16 -10.26 -2.11
C PHE A 29 -18.12 -10.43 -0.93
N TYR A 30 -17.68 -10.12 0.29
CA TYR A 30 -18.47 -10.36 1.51
C TYR A 30 -19.16 -9.08 2.00
N LYS A 31 -20.50 -9.18 2.19
CA LYS A 31 -21.34 -8.06 2.71
C LYS A 31 -21.40 -7.99 4.24
N PHE A 32 -20.66 -8.85 4.95
CA PHE A 32 -20.74 -8.90 6.41
C PHE A 32 -19.96 -7.75 7.05
N LEU A 33 -20.59 -7.10 8.01
CA LEU A 33 -20.03 -6.00 8.77
C LEU A 33 -18.70 -6.37 9.44
N TRP A 34 -18.59 -7.60 9.94
CA TRP A 34 -17.38 -8.12 10.56
C TRP A 34 -16.18 -8.20 9.61
N VAL A 35 -16.42 -8.57 8.35
CA VAL A 35 -15.36 -8.60 7.33
C VAL A 35 -14.83 -7.20 7.06
N PHE A 36 -15.72 -6.20 7.07
CA PHE A 36 -15.32 -4.81 6.94
C PHE A 36 -14.45 -4.33 8.10
N PHE A 37 -14.80 -4.64 9.35
CA PHE A 37 -13.99 -4.29 10.50
C PHE A 37 -12.63 -4.98 10.51
N LEU A 38 -12.59 -6.29 10.26
CA LEU A 38 -11.35 -7.05 10.19
C LEU A 38 -10.46 -6.57 9.03
N GLY A 39 -11.04 -6.28 7.88
CA GLY A 39 -10.31 -5.74 6.74
C GLY A 39 -9.69 -4.38 7.06
N ASN A 40 -10.42 -3.45 7.70
CA ASN A 40 -9.87 -2.15 8.11
C ASN A 40 -8.75 -2.30 9.15
N LEU A 41 -8.86 -3.26 10.08
CA LEU A 41 -7.81 -3.55 11.04
C LEU A 41 -6.54 -4.04 10.34
N ILE A 42 -6.67 -4.97 9.40
CA ILE A 42 -5.56 -5.45 8.57
C ILE A 42 -4.93 -4.30 7.79
N LEU A 43 -5.73 -3.44 7.16
CA LEU A 43 -5.28 -2.25 6.45
C LEU A 43 -4.47 -1.30 7.35
N GLY A 44 -4.93 -1.07 8.58
CA GLY A 44 -4.25 -0.23 9.55
C GLY A 44 -2.87 -0.77 9.93
N ILE A 45 -2.80 -2.04 10.28
CA ILE A 45 -1.55 -2.71 10.67
C ILE A 45 -0.57 -2.74 9.49
N THR A 46 -1.06 -3.09 8.31
CA THR A 46 -0.23 -3.21 7.11
C THR A 46 0.33 -1.86 6.67
N ASN A 47 -0.50 -0.81 6.71
CA ASN A 47 -0.07 0.55 6.36
C ASN A 47 1.01 1.06 7.32
N ALA A 48 0.88 0.79 8.62
CA ALA A 48 1.92 1.08 9.61
C ALA A 48 3.21 0.31 9.31
N GLY A 49 3.11 -0.98 9.00
CA GLY A 49 4.25 -1.83 8.64
C GLY A 49 5.01 -1.32 7.42
N VAL A 50 4.32 -1.03 6.32
CA VAL A 50 4.93 -0.47 5.09
C VAL A 50 5.62 0.86 5.38
N ARG A 51 5.01 1.72 6.19
CA ARG A 51 5.59 3.02 6.57
C ARG A 51 6.90 2.85 7.33
N ILE A 52 6.95 1.92 8.29
CA ILE A 52 8.16 1.63 9.06
C ILE A 52 9.27 1.11 8.14
N VAL A 53 9.00 0.10 7.31
CA VAL A 53 9.99 -0.49 6.41
C VAL A 53 10.54 0.57 5.45
N ARG A 54 9.67 1.39 4.85
CA ARG A 54 10.08 2.48 3.96
C ARG A 54 10.97 3.50 4.66
N THR A 55 10.59 3.92 5.85
CA THR A 55 11.35 4.91 6.62
C THR A 55 12.72 4.37 7.00
N THR A 56 12.79 3.14 7.49
CA THR A 56 14.06 2.48 7.81
C THR A 56 14.96 2.35 6.58
N TYR A 57 14.39 1.96 5.44
CA TYR A 57 15.14 1.86 4.19
C TYR A 57 15.71 3.20 3.75
N LEU A 58 14.94 4.29 3.85
CA LEU A 58 15.39 5.64 3.53
C LEU A 58 16.56 6.08 4.43
N PHE A 59 16.43 5.89 5.74
CA PHE A 59 17.49 6.25 6.68
C PHE A 59 18.79 5.47 6.47
N ASN A 60 18.71 4.22 6.01
CA ASN A 60 19.88 3.39 5.77
C ASN A 60 20.58 3.65 4.42
N ASN A 61 19.87 4.20 3.43
CA ASN A 61 20.38 4.33 2.07
C ASN A 61 20.53 5.78 1.58
N VAL A 62 19.97 6.75 2.28
CA VAL A 62 20.01 8.17 1.89
C VAL A 62 20.89 8.94 2.85
N PRO A 63 21.85 9.76 2.35
CA PRO A 63 22.66 10.64 3.18
C PRO A 63 21.81 11.62 3.99
N ASN A 64 22.21 11.90 5.22
CA ASN A 64 21.47 12.74 6.16
C ASN A 64 21.10 14.13 5.62
N ASN A 65 21.95 14.71 4.78
CA ASN A 65 21.72 16.02 4.15
C ASN A 65 20.59 16.01 3.09
N LEU A 66 20.23 14.84 2.55
CA LEU A 66 19.20 14.69 1.53
C LEU A 66 17.89 14.08 2.05
N ILE A 67 17.89 13.49 3.25
CA ILE A 67 16.72 12.82 3.82
C ILE A 67 15.49 13.74 3.84
N GLY A 68 15.63 14.99 4.26
CA GLY A 68 14.54 15.95 4.30
C GLY A 68 13.92 16.20 2.92
N ARG A 69 14.74 16.38 1.90
CA ARG A 69 14.27 16.59 0.51
C ARG A 69 13.54 15.39 -0.03
N VAL A 70 14.10 14.19 0.15
CA VAL A 70 13.49 12.93 -0.30
C VAL A 70 12.17 12.69 0.40
N THR A 71 12.11 12.90 1.72
CA THR A 71 10.88 12.72 2.51
C THR A 71 9.80 13.72 2.08
N SER A 72 10.16 14.98 1.78
CA SER A 72 9.23 15.98 1.27
C SER A 72 8.64 15.59 -0.08
N VAL A 73 9.45 15.10 -1.00
CA VAL A 73 8.98 14.61 -2.32
C VAL A 73 7.99 13.45 -2.14
N PHE A 74 8.31 12.47 -1.29
CA PHE A 74 7.39 11.36 -1.00
C PHE A 74 6.09 11.83 -0.36
N SER A 75 6.14 12.79 0.56
CA SER A 75 4.95 13.36 1.20
C SER A 75 4.08 14.10 0.18
N SER A 76 4.68 14.90 -0.69
CA SER A 76 3.95 15.63 -1.75
C SER A 76 3.28 14.67 -2.72
N LEU A 77 4.00 13.64 -3.20
CA LEU A 77 3.43 12.60 -4.06
C LEU A 77 2.26 11.88 -3.38
N ASN A 78 2.39 11.56 -2.10
CA ASN A 78 1.33 10.90 -1.35
C ASN A 78 0.08 11.78 -1.25
N ILE A 79 0.23 13.09 -1.01
CA ILE A 79 -0.88 14.04 -0.96
C ILE A 79 -1.57 14.13 -2.32
N VAL A 80 -0.81 14.30 -3.40
CA VAL A 80 -1.36 14.38 -4.77
C VAL A 80 -2.12 13.11 -5.13
N MET A 81 -1.54 11.94 -4.90
CA MET A 81 -2.19 10.65 -5.15
C MET A 81 -3.46 10.48 -4.31
N ARG A 82 -3.44 10.91 -3.06
CA ARG A 82 -4.62 10.86 -2.19
C ARG A 82 -5.74 11.78 -2.71
N MET A 83 -5.40 13.00 -3.11
CA MET A 83 -6.37 13.94 -3.69
C MET A 83 -6.98 13.37 -4.98
N PHE A 84 -6.17 12.79 -5.84
CA PHE A 84 -6.62 12.15 -7.07
C PHE A 84 -7.59 11.00 -6.79
N LEU A 85 -7.26 10.10 -5.87
CA LEU A 85 -8.12 8.98 -5.49
C LEU A 85 -9.42 9.44 -4.84
N ILE A 86 -9.37 10.45 -3.95
CA ILE A 86 -10.58 11.02 -3.34
C ILE A 86 -11.48 11.61 -4.42
N SER A 87 -10.94 12.38 -5.36
CA SER A 87 -11.71 12.96 -6.47
C SER A 87 -12.33 11.87 -7.34
N LEU A 88 -11.58 10.82 -7.64
CA LEU A 88 -12.06 9.70 -8.44
C LEU A 88 -13.21 8.94 -7.74
N PHE A 89 -13.06 8.63 -6.45
CA PHE A 89 -14.09 7.91 -5.68
C PHE A 89 -15.25 8.82 -5.24
N SER A 90 -15.13 10.14 -5.36
CA SER A 90 -16.23 11.11 -5.15
C SER A 90 -17.20 11.19 -6.32
N LEU A 91 -16.92 10.55 -7.46
CA LEU A 91 -17.84 10.50 -8.60
C LEU A 91 -19.16 9.84 -8.19
N SER A 92 -20.26 10.35 -8.76
CA SER A 92 -21.62 9.89 -8.47
C SER A 92 -21.81 8.38 -8.65
N PHE A 93 -21.02 7.76 -9.53
CA PHE A 93 -21.05 6.32 -9.75
C PHE A 93 -20.79 5.51 -8.48
N PHE A 94 -19.87 5.96 -7.61
CA PHE A 94 -19.50 5.25 -6.38
C PHE A 94 -20.43 5.55 -5.20
N ASN A 95 -21.34 6.53 -5.32
CA ASN A 95 -22.27 6.88 -4.26
C ASN A 95 -23.45 5.91 -4.13
N PHE A 96 -23.69 5.04 -5.12
CA PHE A 96 -24.69 3.99 -5.03
C PHE A 96 -24.14 2.80 -4.22
N SER A 97 -24.97 2.28 -3.32
CA SER A 97 -24.60 1.20 -2.37
C SER A 97 -24.00 -0.05 -3.03
N ASP A 98 -24.46 -0.41 -4.24
CA ASP A 98 -23.96 -1.57 -4.97
C ASP A 98 -22.65 -1.28 -5.70
N ASN A 99 -22.39 -0.03 -6.06
CA ASN A 99 -21.21 0.36 -6.82
C ASN A 99 -19.96 0.62 -5.93
N ILE A 100 -20.16 0.81 -4.62
CA ILE A 100 -19.05 1.03 -3.68
C ILE A 100 -18.06 -0.13 -3.66
N ARG A 101 -18.50 -1.33 -4.01
CA ARG A 101 -17.68 -2.53 -4.12
C ARG A 101 -16.64 -2.44 -5.23
N TRP A 102 -16.97 -1.75 -6.31
CA TRP A 102 -16.05 -1.51 -7.41
C TRP A 102 -14.84 -0.69 -6.97
N ALA A 103 -15.01 0.18 -5.96
CA ALA A 103 -13.89 0.92 -5.37
C ALA A 103 -12.87 -0.02 -4.71
N TYR A 104 -13.33 -1.02 -3.95
CA TYR A 104 -12.45 -2.02 -3.35
C TYR A 104 -11.81 -2.93 -4.41
N PHE A 105 -12.55 -3.29 -5.45
CA PHE A 105 -12.02 -4.07 -6.57
C PHE A 105 -10.92 -3.32 -7.31
N ILE A 106 -11.11 -2.03 -7.61
CA ILE A 106 -10.08 -1.17 -8.19
C ILE A 106 -8.86 -1.08 -7.26
N GLY A 107 -9.10 -0.92 -5.95
CA GLY A 107 -8.02 -0.93 -4.95
C GLY A 107 -7.22 -2.24 -4.97
N THR A 108 -7.87 -3.39 -5.11
CA THR A 108 -7.20 -4.69 -5.25
C THR A 108 -6.31 -4.74 -6.48
N ILE A 109 -6.81 -4.30 -7.64
CA ILE A 109 -6.04 -4.28 -8.89
C ILE A 109 -4.81 -3.37 -8.76
N LEU A 110 -4.98 -2.17 -8.20
CA LEU A 110 -3.87 -1.22 -7.99
C LEU A 110 -2.80 -1.80 -7.07
N MET A 111 -3.19 -2.50 -5.98
CA MET A 111 -2.25 -3.13 -5.07
C MET A 111 -1.50 -4.29 -5.72
N LEU A 112 -2.18 -5.11 -6.53
CA LEU A 112 -1.55 -6.19 -7.29
C LEU A 112 -0.56 -5.65 -8.32
N LEU A 113 -0.93 -4.64 -9.08
CA LEU A 113 -0.03 -4.01 -10.05
C LEU A 113 1.21 -3.42 -9.36
N SER A 114 1.02 -2.72 -8.25
CA SER A 114 2.12 -2.16 -7.47
C SER A 114 3.05 -3.24 -6.93
N SER A 115 2.51 -4.37 -6.45
CA SER A 115 3.32 -5.49 -5.96
C SER A 115 4.13 -6.15 -7.07
N ILE A 116 3.56 -6.28 -8.27
CA ILE A 116 4.26 -6.82 -9.46
C ILE A 116 5.42 -5.89 -9.87
N VAL A 117 5.18 -4.59 -9.95
CA VAL A 117 6.23 -3.61 -10.29
C VAL A 117 7.38 -3.67 -9.28
N LEU A 118 7.05 -3.76 -7.99
CA LEU A 118 8.05 -3.86 -6.94
C LEU A 118 8.86 -5.17 -7.03
N TYR A 119 8.19 -6.28 -7.35
CA TYR A 119 8.82 -7.58 -7.55
C TYR A 119 9.78 -7.58 -8.74
N ILE A 120 9.39 -7.00 -9.87
CA ILE A 120 10.25 -6.86 -11.06
C ILE A 120 11.48 -6.02 -10.73
N THR A 121 11.30 -4.92 -9.97
CA THR A 121 12.40 -4.06 -9.53
C THR A 121 13.37 -4.81 -8.60
N TYR A 122 12.83 -5.62 -7.70
CA TYR A 122 13.62 -6.48 -6.84
C TYR A 122 14.46 -7.49 -7.64
N LEU A 123 13.86 -8.17 -8.62
CA LEU A 123 14.57 -9.12 -9.48
C LEU A 123 15.71 -8.47 -10.27
N LYS A 124 15.51 -7.25 -10.78
CA LYS A 124 16.58 -6.49 -11.47
C LYS A 124 17.73 -6.16 -10.53
N LYS A 125 17.42 -5.83 -9.27
CA LYS A 125 18.47 -5.50 -8.27
C LYS A 125 19.27 -6.73 -7.82
N VAL A 126 18.68 -7.91 -7.83
CA VAL A 126 19.37 -9.16 -7.46
C VAL A 126 20.26 -9.68 -8.59
N LYS A 127 19.93 -9.34 -9.87
CA LYS A 127 20.70 -9.77 -11.06
C LYS A 127 21.91 -8.88 -11.36
N ASN A 128 21.95 -7.65 -10.86
CA ASN A 128 23.09 -6.74 -10.96
C ASN A 128 23.92 -6.75 -9.68
#